data_7df22687b80f644297f3521f257d0a5a
#
_entry.id   7df22687b80f644297f3521f257d0a5a
#
_cell.length_a   1.000
_cell.length_b   1.000
_cell.length_c   1.000
_cell.angle_alpha   90.00
_cell.angle_beta   90.00
_cell.angle_gamma   90.00
#
_symmetry.space_group_name_H-M   'P 1'
#
loop_
_entity.id
_entity.type
_entity.pdbx_description
1 polymer ?
#
loop_
_entity_poly.entity_id
_entity_poly.type
_entity_poly.pdbx_seq_one_letter_code
_entity_poly.pdbx_strand_id
1 'polypeptide(L)'
;MDLGGGGGPTSVAASWPTGHLLSVSVYSPRDEAVAAGDSIAFMSDSVTPAPATAVLRTLDDPDYRAGVVDLLSVIAYGELSGAFATVDDASRAPRLDHKLALARMARMDFDHYEELAARLREIGAEPESSMEPFTAAIDEWHRRTPPADWYEGLMKAYAGSAIANDFYAEIARYVDPETRALVERAVGADEQDAFVKQVLAEAIAQDPRLGSRLALWGRRLVGEALSQAQRVAASHDALTALLVDDGSGVGADLAELTRMFERLTTNHSERMQALGLTA
;
A
#
# COMPACT_ATOMS: atom_id res chain seq x y z
N MET A 1 21.35 -4.40 45.79
CA MET A 1 21.65 -5.00 44.49
C MET A 1 20.63 -4.47 43.49
N ASP A 2 21.13 -3.63 42.69
CA ASP A 2 20.47 -2.80 41.69
C ASP A 2 20.26 -3.62 40.38
N LEU A 3 19.07 -3.64 39.82
CA LEU A 3 18.83 -4.09 38.47
C LEU A 3 17.84 -3.12 37.78
N GLY A 4 18.40 -2.05 37.27
CA GLY A 4 17.75 -1.22 36.30
C GLY A 4 17.77 -1.91 34.93
N GLY A 5 16.59 -2.08 34.31
CA GLY A 5 16.41 -2.50 32.94
C GLY A 5 15.58 -1.49 32.18
N GLY A 6 16.24 -0.50 31.57
CA GLY A 6 15.62 0.45 30.66
C GLY A 6 15.40 -0.18 29.30
N GLY A 7 14.14 -0.38 28.89
CA GLY A 7 13.76 -0.67 27.51
C GLY A 7 13.77 0.62 26.69
N GLY A 8 14.79 0.80 25.85
CA GLY A 8 14.82 1.87 24.86
C GLY A 8 13.93 1.53 23.65
N PRO A 9 13.44 2.52 22.89
CA PRO A 9 12.61 2.30 21.71
C PRO A 9 13.44 1.62 20.61
N THR A 10 12.93 0.52 20.07
CA THR A 10 13.48 -0.13 18.87
C THR A 10 13.23 0.75 17.64
N SER A 11 14.30 1.40 17.17
CA SER A 11 14.33 2.12 15.91
C SER A 11 14.47 1.13 14.76
N VAL A 12 13.48 1.06 13.88
CA VAL A 12 13.59 0.38 12.59
C VAL A 12 14.10 1.40 11.58
N ALA A 13 15.39 1.29 11.23
CA ALA A 13 15.99 2.14 10.22
C ALA A 13 15.80 1.51 8.84
N ALA A 14 15.13 2.20 7.94
CA ALA A 14 15.05 1.87 6.52
C ALA A 14 16.10 2.68 5.75
N SER A 15 17.01 2.01 5.04
CA SER A 15 18.02 2.65 4.21
C SER A 15 17.68 2.51 2.72
N TRP A 16 17.61 3.63 2.00
CA TRP A 16 17.49 3.68 0.54
C TRP A 16 18.88 3.77 -0.13
N PRO A 17 19.04 3.40 -1.42
CA PRO A 17 20.35 3.29 -2.09
C PRO A 17 21.15 4.59 -2.19
N THR A 18 20.60 5.74 -1.86
CA THR A 18 21.27 7.05 -1.91
C THR A 18 21.89 7.51 -0.60
N GLY A 19 22.09 6.62 0.38
CA GLY A 19 22.90 6.91 1.57
C GLY A 19 22.27 7.88 2.59
N HIS A 20 21.01 8.26 2.49
CA HIS A 20 20.33 9.08 3.49
C HIS A 20 19.43 8.23 4.38
N LEU A 21 19.77 8.18 5.66
CA LEU A 21 18.98 7.55 6.71
C LEU A 21 17.78 8.44 7.03
N LEU A 22 16.57 7.99 6.68
CA LEU A 22 15.33 8.56 7.19
C LEU A 22 14.90 7.76 8.43
N SER A 23 15.09 8.34 9.61
CA SER A 23 14.50 7.78 10.82
C SER A 23 13.09 8.33 10.99
N VAL A 24 12.08 7.48 10.82
CA VAL A 24 10.70 7.83 11.19
C VAL A 24 10.55 7.59 12.69
N SER A 25 10.56 8.67 13.46
CA SER A 25 10.22 8.65 14.88
C SER A 25 8.70 8.77 15.01
N VAL A 26 8.06 7.74 15.52
CA VAL A 26 6.63 7.81 15.88
C VAL A 26 6.52 8.62 17.16
N TYR A 27 6.17 9.90 17.03
CA TYR A 27 5.90 10.80 18.14
C TYR A 27 4.46 10.62 18.64
N SER A 28 4.31 10.26 19.90
CA SER A 28 3.02 10.26 20.60
C SER A 28 2.83 11.61 21.27
N PRO A 29 1.79 12.39 20.95
CA PRO A 29 1.53 13.66 21.62
C PRO A 29 0.89 13.40 22.99
N ARG A 30 1.60 13.75 24.07
CA ARG A 30 1.01 14.07 25.35
C ARG A 30 1.21 15.56 25.61
N ASP A 31 0.05 16.20 25.78
CA ASP A 31 -0.19 17.45 26.50
C ASP A 31 0.92 18.52 26.62
N GLU A 32 0.71 19.67 25.96
CA GLU A 32 0.91 20.95 26.64
C GLU A 32 0.11 22.06 25.93
N ALA A 33 -0.88 22.59 26.63
CA ALA A 33 -1.49 23.87 26.34
C ALA A 33 -0.56 24.96 26.86
N VAL A 34 -0.38 26.08 26.12
CA VAL A 34 -0.35 27.46 26.65
C VAL A 34 -0.11 28.52 25.57
N ALA A 35 -1.03 29.50 25.56
CA ALA A 35 -0.91 30.92 25.33
C ALA A 35 -0.76 31.49 23.89
N ALA A 36 -1.75 32.35 23.62
CA ALA A 36 -1.86 33.32 22.56
C ALA A 36 -0.79 34.43 22.65
N GLY A 37 -0.42 34.99 21.51
CA GLY A 37 0.35 36.22 21.44
C GLY A 37 0.73 36.64 20.01
N ASP A 38 0.00 37.64 19.51
CA ASP A 38 0.40 38.64 18.54
C ASP A 38 0.69 38.31 17.07
N SER A 39 -0.24 38.82 16.28
CA SER A 39 -0.17 39.07 14.85
C SER A 39 0.98 39.97 14.45
N ILE A 40 1.81 39.54 13.51
CA ILE A 40 2.53 40.43 12.61
C ILE A 40 2.22 39.95 11.18
N ALA A 41 1.41 40.77 10.49
CA ALA A 41 1.12 40.61 9.07
C ALA A 41 2.36 41.00 8.27
N PHE A 42 3.04 40.02 7.67
CA PHE A 42 3.94 40.26 6.54
C PHE A 42 3.17 39.96 5.26
N MET A 43 2.78 41.03 4.57
CA MET A 43 2.37 40.93 3.17
C MET A 43 3.62 40.57 2.35
N SER A 44 3.72 39.31 1.97
CA SER A 44 4.65 38.89 0.95
C SER A 44 3.85 38.59 -0.31
N ASP A 45 4.05 39.42 -1.34
CA ASP A 45 3.59 39.12 -2.70
C ASP A 45 4.23 37.82 -3.17
N SER A 46 3.55 36.73 -2.92
CA SER A 46 3.90 35.42 -3.51
C SER A 46 3.37 35.42 -4.94
N VAL A 47 4.21 35.81 -5.88
CA VAL A 47 4.06 35.40 -7.29
C VAL A 47 4.08 33.87 -7.28
N THR A 48 2.90 33.29 -7.37
CA THR A 48 2.76 31.83 -7.63
C THR A 48 3.36 31.60 -9.01
N PRO A 49 4.48 30.87 -9.16
CA PRO A 49 4.96 30.51 -10.47
C PRO A 49 3.84 29.71 -11.16
N ALA A 50 3.53 30.08 -12.41
CA ALA A 50 2.63 29.31 -13.24
C ALA A 50 3.13 27.87 -13.24
N PRO A 51 2.22 26.86 -13.20
CA PRO A 51 2.65 25.47 -13.25
C PRO A 51 3.49 25.29 -14.51
N ALA A 52 4.76 24.93 -14.33
CA ALA A 52 5.58 24.47 -15.43
C ALA A 52 4.77 23.44 -16.18
N THR A 53 4.66 23.57 -17.50
CA THR A 53 3.97 22.58 -18.34
C THR A 53 4.74 21.27 -18.12
N ALA A 54 4.22 20.42 -17.27
CA ALA A 54 4.84 19.13 -17.00
C ALA A 54 4.96 18.42 -18.36
N VAL A 55 6.17 18.08 -18.75
CA VAL A 55 6.41 17.30 -19.95
C VAL A 55 5.76 15.95 -19.64
N LEU A 56 4.61 15.67 -20.27
CA LEU A 56 3.91 14.41 -20.11
C LEU A 56 4.86 13.31 -20.60
N ARG A 57 5.31 12.46 -19.71
CA ARG A 57 6.01 11.22 -20.07
C ARG A 57 5.06 10.40 -20.93
N THR A 58 5.55 9.84 -22.03
CA THR A 58 4.75 9.04 -22.98
C THR A 58 5.34 7.65 -23.10
N LEU A 59 4.53 6.69 -23.49
CA LEU A 59 4.98 5.31 -23.72
C LEU A 59 5.98 5.16 -24.90
N ASP A 60 6.25 6.22 -25.66
CA ASP A 60 7.32 6.27 -26.64
C ASP A 60 8.72 6.39 -26.00
N ASP A 61 8.77 6.90 -24.76
CA ASP A 61 9.98 6.91 -23.94
C ASP A 61 10.22 5.49 -23.39
N PRO A 62 11.34 4.82 -23.73
CA PRO A 62 11.58 3.44 -23.34
C PRO A 62 11.74 3.27 -21.82
N ASP A 63 12.32 4.25 -21.12
CA ASP A 63 12.54 4.17 -19.68
C ASP A 63 11.22 4.36 -18.92
N TYR A 64 10.40 5.32 -19.35
CA TYR A 64 9.06 5.48 -18.81
C TYR A 64 8.19 4.25 -19.06
N ARG A 65 8.21 3.72 -20.31
CA ARG A 65 7.47 2.50 -20.65
C ARG A 65 7.90 1.30 -19.82
N ALA A 66 9.20 1.13 -19.56
CA ALA A 66 9.70 0.06 -18.68
C ALA A 66 9.13 0.19 -17.27
N GLY A 67 9.10 1.39 -16.71
CA GLY A 67 8.48 1.63 -15.39
C GLY A 67 6.98 1.33 -15.38
N VAL A 68 6.24 1.72 -16.42
CA VAL A 68 4.81 1.39 -16.55
C VAL A 68 4.59 -0.12 -16.66
N VAL A 69 5.42 -0.83 -17.41
CA VAL A 69 5.39 -2.30 -17.48
C VAL A 69 5.63 -2.91 -16.11
N ASP A 70 6.62 -2.46 -15.36
CA ASP A 70 6.90 -2.93 -14.01
C ASP A 70 5.72 -2.69 -13.07
N LEU A 71 5.13 -1.48 -13.10
CA LEU A 71 3.97 -1.13 -12.28
C LEU A 71 2.77 -2.04 -12.58
N LEU A 72 2.40 -2.18 -13.84
CA LEU A 72 1.27 -3.03 -14.23
C LEU A 72 1.52 -4.49 -13.88
N SER A 73 2.76 -4.97 -14.01
CA SER A 73 3.15 -6.35 -13.75
C SER A 73 3.11 -6.71 -12.26
N VAL A 74 3.61 -5.83 -11.39
CA VAL A 74 3.56 -6.07 -9.94
C VAL A 74 2.12 -6.08 -9.43
N ILE A 75 1.25 -5.19 -9.96
CA ILE A 75 -0.16 -5.17 -9.61
C ILE A 75 -0.86 -6.42 -10.16
N ALA A 76 -0.66 -6.77 -11.44
CA ALA A 76 -1.27 -7.94 -12.06
C ALA A 76 -0.95 -9.24 -11.30
N TYR A 77 0.31 -9.43 -10.87
CA TYR A 77 0.66 -10.59 -10.05
C TYR A 77 0.07 -10.48 -8.64
N GLY A 78 -0.04 -9.30 -8.09
CA GLY A 78 -0.73 -9.04 -6.82
C GLY A 78 -2.20 -9.48 -6.86
N GLU A 79 -2.94 -9.05 -7.90
CA GLU A 79 -4.34 -9.43 -8.13
C GLU A 79 -4.49 -10.94 -8.33
N LEU A 80 -3.66 -11.54 -9.18
CA LEU A 80 -3.69 -12.99 -9.43
C LEU A 80 -3.44 -13.80 -8.15
N SER A 81 -2.42 -13.46 -7.37
CA SER A 81 -2.10 -14.16 -6.12
C SER A 81 -3.13 -13.87 -5.02
N GLY A 82 -3.70 -12.66 -5.00
CA GLY A 82 -4.80 -12.25 -4.15
C GLY A 82 -6.06 -13.08 -4.41
N ALA A 83 -6.42 -13.29 -5.67
CA ALA A 83 -7.54 -14.15 -6.07
C ALA A 83 -7.40 -15.57 -5.50
N PHE A 84 -6.22 -16.19 -5.63
CA PHE A 84 -5.97 -17.52 -5.07
C PHE A 84 -6.04 -17.53 -3.54
N ALA A 85 -5.47 -16.54 -2.86
CA ALA A 85 -5.55 -16.43 -1.41
C ALA A 85 -7.01 -16.26 -0.93
N THR A 86 -7.80 -15.44 -1.64
CA THR A 86 -9.23 -15.23 -1.35
C THR A 86 -10.06 -16.50 -1.56
N VAL A 87 -9.75 -17.33 -2.57
CA VAL A 87 -10.37 -18.66 -2.76
C VAL A 87 -10.04 -19.60 -1.59
N ASP A 88 -8.79 -19.61 -1.14
CA ASP A 88 -8.39 -20.43 0.01
C ASP A 88 -9.14 -20.00 1.28
N ASP A 89 -9.30 -18.71 1.52
CA ASP A 89 -10.08 -18.17 2.63
C ASP A 89 -11.57 -18.48 2.49
N ALA A 90 -12.13 -18.43 1.28
CA ALA A 90 -13.50 -18.83 1.01
C ALA A 90 -13.75 -20.33 1.40
N SER A 91 -12.74 -21.19 1.23
CA SER A 91 -12.85 -22.59 1.62
C SER A 91 -13.05 -22.78 3.14
N ARG A 92 -12.48 -21.87 3.95
CA ARG A 92 -12.54 -21.86 5.42
C ARG A 92 -13.73 -21.11 5.98
N ALA A 93 -14.47 -20.37 5.14
CA ALA A 93 -15.60 -19.56 5.59
C ALA A 93 -16.66 -20.39 6.32
N PRO A 94 -17.13 -19.96 7.50
CA PRO A 94 -18.04 -20.74 8.35
C PRO A 94 -19.48 -20.82 7.79
N ARG A 95 -19.85 -19.91 6.88
CA ARG A 95 -21.20 -19.78 6.34
C ARG A 95 -21.15 -19.75 4.81
N LEU A 96 -22.24 -20.22 4.18
CA LEU A 96 -22.34 -20.26 2.73
C LEU A 96 -22.37 -18.85 2.10
N ASP A 97 -23.04 -17.88 2.74
CA ASP A 97 -23.08 -16.50 2.28
C ASP A 97 -21.69 -15.84 2.33
N HIS A 98 -20.87 -16.13 3.35
CA HIS A 98 -19.48 -15.72 3.43
C HIS A 98 -18.61 -16.35 2.31
N LYS A 99 -18.81 -17.65 2.04
CA LYS A 99 -18.14 -18.31 0.91
C LYS A 99 -18.43 -17.63 -0.42
N LEU A 100 -19.72 -17.33 -0.65
CA LEU A 100 -20.15 -16.67 -1.88
C LEU A 100 -19.63 -15.23 -1.99
N ALA A 101 -19.54 -14.50 -0.88
CA ALA A 101 -18.95 -13.17 -0.87
C ALA A 101 -17.49 -13.23 -1.29
N LEU A 102 -16.65 -14.07 -0.66
CA LEU A 102 -15.25 -14.21 -1.02
C LEU A 102 -15.03 -14.78 -2.43
N ALA A 103 -15.89 -15.67 -2.90
CA ALA A 103 -15.81 -16.16 -4.27
C ALA A 103 -16.05 -15.04 -5.31
N ARG A 104 -16.91 -14.06 -4.97
CA ARG A 104 -17.10 -12.87 -5.83
C ARG A 104 -15.87 -11.94 -5.77
N MET A 105 -15.26 -11.79 -4.58
CA MET A 105 -14.02 -11.03 -4.43
C MET A 105 -12.91 -11.63 -5.31
N ALA A 106 -12.63 -12.92 -5.16
CA ALA A 106 -11.63 -13.61 -5.95
C ALA A 106 -11.87 -13.49 -7.47
N ARG A 107 -13.15 -13.49 -7.89
CA ARG A 107 -13.47 -13.27 -9.31
C ARG A 107 -13.13 -11.84 -9.73
N MET A 108 -13.36 -10.83 -8.88
CA MET A 108 -13.01 -9.44 -9.21
C MET A 108 -11.51 -9.23 -9.25
N ASP A 109 -10.77 -9.78 -8.30
CA ASP A 109 -9.30 -9.76 -8.33
C ASP A 109 -8.79 -10.37 -9.64
N PHE A 110 -9.41 -11.47 -10.11
CA PHE A 110 -9.06 -12.09 -11.38
C PHE A 110 -9.49 -11.26 -12.59
N ASP A 111 -10.66 -10.60 -12.56
CA ASP A 111 -11.10 -9.68 -13.61
C ASP A 111 -10.12 -8.48 -13.71
N HIS A 112 -9.63 -7.93 -12.58
CA HIS A 112 -8.59 -6.88 -12.56
C HIS A 112 -7.26 -7.38 -13.18
N TYR A 113 -6.82 -8.59 -12.82
CA TYR A 113 -5.66 -9.21 -13.46
C TYR A 113 -5.81 -9.26 -14.98
N GLU A 114 -6.95 -9.69 -15.50
CA GLU A 114 -7.19 -9.77 -16.95
C GLU A 114 -7.13 -8.39 -17.64
N GLU A 115 -7.67 -7.34 -17.02
CA GLU A 115 -7.57 -5.96 -17.52
C GLU A 115 -6.11 -5.48 -17.55
N LEU A 116 -5.35 -5.72 -16.49
CA LEU A 116 -3.93 -5.37 -16.40
C LEU A 116 -3.08 -6.13 -17.43
N ALA A 117 -3.34 -7.43 -17.59
CA ALA A 117 -2.69 -8.28 -18.57
C ALA A 117 -3.01 -7.83 -20.01
N ALA A 118 -4.25 -7.41 -20.29
CA ALA A 118 -4.62 -6.85 -21.59
C ALA A 118 -3.82 -5.57 -21.88
N ARG A 119 -3.72 -4.67 -20.89
CA ARG A 119 -2.93 -3.43 -21.04
C ARG A 119 -1.45 -3.69 -21.25
N LEU A 120 -0.85 -4.66 -20.56
CA LEU A 120 0.53 -5.08 -20.82
C LEU A 120 0.73 -5.49 -22.29
N ARG A 121 -0.17 -6.30 -22.85
CA ARG A 121 -0.11 -6.71 -24.25
C ARG A 121 -0.24 -5.52 -25.23
N GLU A 122 -1.14 -4.57 -24.94
CA GLU A 122 -1.33 -3.36 -25.75
C GLU A 122 -0.06 -2.51 -25.82
N ILE A 123 0.68 -2.39 -24.71
CA ILE A 123 1.94 -1.65 -24.68
C ILE A 123 3.16 -2.50 -25.12
N GLY A 124 2.91 -3.72 -25.63
CA GLY A 124 3.93 -4.61 -26.21
C GLY A 124 4.76 -5.37 -25.19
N ALA A 125 4.19 -5.70 -24.03
CA ALA A 125 4.79 -6.55 -23.00
C ALA A 125 4.00 -7.87 -22.88
N GLU A 126 4.70 -8.98 -22.65
CA GLU A 126 4.08 -10.28 -22.41
C GLU A 126 3.81 -10.43 -20.91
N PRO A 127 2.54 -10.57 -20.46
CA PRO A 127 2.17 -10.54 -19.04
C PRO A 127 2.96 -11.54 -18.20
N GLU A 128 3.03 -12.80 -18.60
CA GLU A 128 3.66 -13.85 -17.83
C GLU A 128 5.14 -13.55 -17.53
N SER A 129 5.89 -13.19 -18.57
CA SER A 129 7.32 -12.87 -18.43
C SER A 129 7.56 -11.56 -17.69
N SER A 130 6.63 -10.59 -17.80
CA SER A 130 6.73 -9.30 -17.12
C SER A 130 6.41 -9.43 -15.62
N MET A 131 5.50 -10.31 -15.23
CA MET A 131 5.15 -10.58 -13.83
C MET A 131 6.21 -11.40 -13.08
N GLU A 132 6.94 -12.29 -13.78
CA GLU A 132 7.87 -13.25 -13.15
C GLU A 132 8.88 -12.60 -12.18
N PRO A 133 9.49 -11.43 -12.46
CA PRO A 133 10.42 -10.77 -11.53
C PRO A 133 9.82 -10.40 -10.16
N PHE A 134 8.49 -10.24 -10.09
CA PHE A 134 7.77 -9.82 -8.87
C PHE A 134 7.24 -10.99 -8.04
N THR A 135 7.19 -12.18 -8.62
CA THR A 135 6.59 -13.37 -7.98
C THR A 135 7.24 -13.67 -6.63
N ALA A 136 8.57 -13.66 -6.58
CA ALA A 136 9.31 -14.02 -5.37
C ALA A 136 8.98 -13.12 -4.16
N ALA A 137 8.77 -11.81 -4.37
CA ALA A 137 8.46 -10.88 -3.29
C ALA A 137 7.02 -11.08 -2.78
N ILE A 138 6.06 -11.23 -3.69
CA ILE A 138 4.64 -11.40 -3.35
C ILE A 138 4.40 -12.77 -2.72
N ASP A 139 4.96 -13.83 -3.28
CA ASP A 139 4.88 -15.19 -2.71
C ASP A 139 5.51 -15.25 -1.31
N GLU A 140 6.63 -14.57 -1.11
CA GLU A 140 7.28 -14.49 0.19
C GLU A 140 6.41 -13.76 1.22
N TRP A 141 5.70 -12.70 0.83
CA TRP A 141 4.73 -12.04 1.68
C TRP A 141 3.62 -13.01 2.10
N HIS A 142 3.01 -13.73 1.14
CA HIS A 142 1.99 -14.74 1.44
C HIS A 142 2.51 -15.84 2.36
N ARG A 143 3.72 -16.32 2.11
CA ARG A 143 4.38 -17.38 2.90
C ARG A 143 4.70 -16.95 4.33
N ARG A 144 5.06 -15.68 4.54
CA ARG A 144 5.36 -15.13 5.87
C ARG A 144 4.14 -14.70 6.64
N THR A 145 3.03 -14.53 5.96
CA THR A 145 1.76 -14.11 6.54
C THR A 145 0.65 -15.14 6.30
N PRO A 146 0.86 -16.44 6.67
CA PRO A 146 -0.21 -17.42 6.57
C PRO A 146 -1.25 -17.11 7.66
N PRO A 147 -2.54 -16.94 7.32
CA PRO A 147 -3.58 -16.73 8.32
C PRO A 147 -3.83 -18.02 9.10
N ALA A 148 -3.90 -17.92 10.43
CA ALA A 148 -4.17 -19.07 11.30
C ALA A 148 -5.66 -19.48 11.28
N ASP A 149 -6.55 -18.55 11.01
CA ASP A 149 -8.00 -18.79 10.94
C ASP A 149 -8.71 -17.86 9.96
N TRP A 150 -10.02 -18.01 9.88
CA TRP A 150 -10.94 -17.22 9.07
C TRP A 150 -10.77 -15.71 9.26
N TYR A 151 -10.70 -15.24 10.52
CA TYR A 151 -10.62 -13.80 10.81
C TYR A 151 -9.27 -13.20 10.45
N GLU A 152 -8.20 -13.95 10.58
CA GLU A 152 -6.88 -13.52 10.12
C GLU A 152 -6.80 -13.45 8.60
N GLY A 153 -7.49 -14.36 7.88
CA GLY A 153 -7.66 -14.29 6.43
C GLY A 153 -8.38 -13.01 6.01
N LEU A 154 -9.54 -12.73 6.60
CA LEU A 154 -10.28 -11.50 6.34
C LEU A 154 -9.48 -10.24 6.66
N MET A 155 -8.75 -10.23 7.79
CA MET A 155 -7.90 -9.11 8.16
C MET A 155 -6.75 -8.91 7.18
N LYS A 156 -6.20 -10.00 6.62
CA LYS A 156 -5.17 -9.95 5.60
C LYS A 156 -5.70 -9.34 4.30
N ALA A 157 -6.90 -9.72 3.86
CA ALA A 157 -7.56 -9.12 2.71
C ALA A 157 -7.88 -7.63 2.93
N TYR A 158 -8.37 -7.24 4.13
CA TYR A 158 -8.81 -5.88 4.44
C TYR A 158 -7.66 -4.89 4.68
N ALA A 159 -6.66 -5.28 5.48
CA ALA A 159 -5.60 -4.37 5.92
C ALA A 159 -4.24 -4.71 5.30
N GLY A 160 -4.00 -5.99 4.98
CA GLY A 160 -2.72 -6.43 4.46
C GLY A 160 -2.48 -6.01 3.03
N SER A 161 -3.45 -6.20 2.14
CA SER A 161 -3.36 -5.79 0.73
C SER A 161 -3.49 -4.28 0.55
N ALA A 162 -4.28 -3.61 1.41
CA ALA A 162 -4.59 -2.20 1.28
C ALA A 162 -3.37 -1.28 1.33
N ILE A 163 -2.30 -1.63 2.05
CA ILE A 163 -1.08 -0.79 2.08
C ILE A 163 -0.33 -0.83 0.75
N ALA A 164 -0.33 -1.97 0.06
CA ALA A 164 0.25 -2.08 -1.27
C ALA A 164 -0.61 -1.30 -2.29
N ASN A 165 -1.95 -1.43 -2.19
CA ASN A 165 -2.90 -0.72 -3.04
C ASN A 165 -2.77 0.80 -2.89
N ASP A 166 -2.67 1.31 -1.65
CA ASP A 166 -2.40 2.73 -1.40
C ASP A 166 -1.08 3.19 -2.05
N PHE A 167 -0.03 2.37 -1.97
CA PHE A 167 1.26 2.68 -2.58
C PHE A 167 1.17 2.71 -4.11
N TYR A 168 0.48 1.75 -4.73
CA TYR A 168 0.26 1.74 -6.18
C TYR A 168 -0.58 2.94 -6.65
N ALA A 169 -1.60 3.33 -5.88
CA ALA A 169 -2.38 4.52 -6.15
C ALA A 169 -1.53 5.81 -6.10
N GLU A 170 -0.57 5.89 -5.18
CA GLU A 170 0.38 7.01 -5.13
C GLU A 170 1.31 7.03 -6.36
N ILE A 171 1.85 5.90 -6.81
CA ILE A 171 2.65 5.83 -8.04
C ILE A 171 1.81 6.21 -9.25
N ALA A 172 0.54 5.80 -9.29
CA ALA A 172 -0.36 6.09 -10.40
C ALA A 172 -0.59 7.58 -10.65
N ARG A 173 -0.30 8.44 -9.66
CA ARG A 173 -0.34 9.91 -9.84
C ARG A 173 0.69 10.44 -10.85
N TYR A 174 1.74 9.68 -11.11
CA TYR A 174 2.88 10.05 -11.95
C TYR A 174 2.91 9.34 -13.31
N VAL A 175 1.87 8.55 -13.61
CA VAL A 175 1.74 7.89 -14.91
C VAL A 175 0.66 8.53 -15.78
N ASP A 176 0.61 8.14 -17.04
CA ASP A 176 -0.36 8.64 -18.02
C ASP A 176 -1.81 8.36 -17.57
N PRO A 177 -2.79 9.17 -18.06
CA PRO A 177 -4.18 9.08 -17.57
C PRO A 177 -4.83 7.73 -17.80
N GLU A 178 -4.48 7.00 -18.85
CA GLU A 178 -5.06 5.70 -19.18
C GLU A 178 -4.55 4.62 -18.21
N THR A 179 -3.22 4.57 -18.00
CA THR A 179 -2.60 3.69 -17.01
C THR A 179 -3.09 4.01 -15.61
N ARG A 180 -3.19 5.30 -15.24
CA ARG A 180 -3.72 5.73 -13.96
C ARG A 180 -5.13 5.22 -13.72
N ALA A 181 -6.05 5.44 -14.68
CA ALA A 181 -7.44 5.02 -14.54
C ALA A 181 -7.57 3.50 -14.39
N LEU A 182 -6.71 2.72 -15.04
CA LEU A 182 -6.64 1.27 -14.88
C LEU A 182 -6.17 0.88 -13.48
N VAL A 183 -5.08 1.46 -12.99
CA VAL A 183 -4.55 1.20 -11.64
C VAL A 183 -5.59 1.58 -10.58
N GLU A 184 -6.20 2.77 -10.67
CA GLU A 184 -7.21 3.23 -9.72
C GLU A 184 -8.43 2.30 -9.66
N ARG A 185 -8.80 1.64 -10.76
CA ARG A 185 -9.87 0.62 -10.75
C ARG A 185 -9.40 -0.66 -10.05
N ALA A 186 -8.21 -1.13 -10.37
CA ALA A 186 -7.70 -2.38 -9.83
C ALA A 186 -7.45 -2.31 -8.31
N VAL A 187 -6.94 -1.15 -7.80
CA VAL A 187 -6.57 -1.01 -6.39
C VAL A 187 -7.61 -0.24 -5.56
N GLY A 188 -8.72 0.17 -6.16
CA GLY A 188 -9.78 0.92 -5.50
C GLY A 188 -10.53 0.08 -4.46
N ALA A 189 -10.98 0.74 -3.37
CA ALA A 189 -11.88 0.12 -2.41
C ALA A 189 -13.27 -0.11 -3.06
N ASP A 190 -13.87 -1.27 -2.82
CA ASP A 190 -15.15 -1.66 -3.36
C ASP A 190 -16.19 -2.04 -2.29
N GLU A 191 -17.38 -2.49 -2.74
CA GLU A 191 -18.46 -2.98 -1.84
C GLU A 191 -18.03 -4.20 -1.01
N GLN A 192 -16.97 -4.89 -1.40
CA GLN A 192 -16.50 -6.11 -0.77
C GLN A 192 -15.66 -5.79 0.46
N ASP A 193 -14.92 -4.68 0.44
CA ASP A 193 -14.28 -4.13 1.64
C ASP A 193 -15.31 -3.84 2.74
N ALA A 194 -16.50 -3.38 2.36
CA ALA A 194 -17.60 -3.15 3.30
C ALA A 194 -18.08 -4.45 3.96
N PHE A 195 -18.18 -5.54 3.19
CA PHE A 195 -18.54 -6.87 3.73
C PHE A 195 -17.46 -7.37 4.72
N VAL A 196 -16.20 -7.34 4.34
CA VAL A 196 -15.09 -7.81 5.21
C VAL A 196 -15.04 -6.98 6.49
N LYS A 197 -15.12 -5.65 6.37
CA LYS A 197 -15.16 -4.72 7.50
C LYS A 197 -16.32 -5.03 8.45
N GLN A 198 -17.52 -5.28 7.92
CA GLN A 198 -18.69 -5.61 8.73
C GLN A 198 -18.48 -6.90 9.52
N VAL A 199 -18.06 -7.97 8.86
CA VAL A 199 -17.82 -9.27 9.50
C VAL A 199 -16.76 -9.18 10.60
N LEU A 200 -15.67 -8.46 10.35
CA LEU A 200 -14.61 -8.25 11.35
C LEU A 200 -15.11 -7.41 12.53
N ALA A 201 -15.80 -6.30 12.27
CA ALA A 201 -16.32 -5.43 13.33
C ALA A 201 -17.32 -6.15 14.25
N GLU A 202 -18.23 -6.94 13.67
CA GLU A 202 -19.19 -7.74 14.43
C GLU A 202 -18.50 -8.79 15.31
N ALA A 203 -17.47 -9.47 14.79
CA ALA A 203 -16.73 -10.48 15.53
C ALA A 203 -15.87 -9.86 16.65
N ILE A 204 -15.22 -8.72 16.40
CA ILE A 204 -14.42 -7.98 17.40
C ILE A 204 -15.32 -7.48 18.55
N ALA A 205 -16.53 -6.98 18.22
CA ALA A 205 -17.49 -6.52 19.23
C ALA A 205 -17.94 -7.66 20.17
N GLN A 206 -17.98 -8.90 19.67
CA GLN A 206 -18.36 -10.09 20.45
C GLN A 206 -17.19 -10.67 21.27
N ASP A 207 -15.96 -10.53 20.79
CA ASP A 207 -14.75 -11.03 21.46
C ASP A 207 -13.59 -9.99 21.43
N PRO A 208 -13.40 -9.23 22.50
CA PRO A 208 -12.28 -8.27 22.59
C PRO A 208 -10.88 -8.90 22.49
N ARG A 209 -10.73 -10.21 22.78
CA ARG A 209 -9.45 -10.92 22.64
C ARG A 209 -9.13 -11.12 21.15
N LEU A 210 -10.15 -11.38 20.34
CA LEU A 210 -10.00 -11.40 18.89
C LEU A 210 -9.50 -10.05 18.38
N GLY A 211 -10.08 -8.93 18.85
CA GLY A 211 -9.63 -7.58 18.49
C GLY A 211 -8.15 -7.36 18.80
N SER A 212 -7.69 -7.72 20.01
CA SER A 212 -6.27 -7.59 20.38
C SER A 212 -5.35 -8.43 19.46
N ARG A 213 -5.76 -9.66 19.13
CA ARG A 213 -5.01 -10.54 18.23
C ARG A 213 -4.95 -9.97 16.82
N LEU A 214 -6.07 -9.49 16.28
CA LEU A 214 -6.13 -8.91 14.94
C LEU A 214 -5.35 -7.58 14.84
N ALA A 215 -5.29 -6.77 15.90
CA ALA A 215 -4.43 -5.60 15.94
C ALA A 215 -2.94 -5.97 15.82
N LEU A 216 -2.48 -7.01 16.51
CA LEU A 216 -1.12 -7.54 16.38
C LEU A 216 -0.87 -8.10 14.98
N TRP A 217 -1.85 -8.81 14.43
CA TRP A 217 -1.78 -9.37 13.10
C TRP A 217 -1.69 -8.29 12.03
N GLY A 218 -2.50 -7.22 12.11
CA GLY A 218 -2.45 -6.07 11.21
C GLY A 218 -1.06 -5.42 11.18
N ARG A 219 -0.45 -5.17 12.34
CA ARG A 219 0.92 -4.63 12.41
C ARG A 219 1.95 -5.55 11.74
N ARG A 220 1.82 -6.87 11.91
CA ARG A 220 2.70 -7.83 11.24
C ARG A 220 2.52 -7.80 9.73
N LEU A 221 1.28 -7.75 9.24
CA LEU A 221 0.97 -7.68 7.82
C LEU A 221 1.62 -6.47 7.16
N VAL A 222 1.46 -5.29 7.76
CA VAL A 222 2.06 -4.04 7.26
C VAL A 222 3.58 -4.09 7.31
N GLY A 223 4.17 -4.55 8.40
CA GLY A 223 5.63 -4.68 8.52
C GLY A 223 6.23 -5.59 7.44
N GLU A 224 5.57 -6.70 7.15
CA GLU A 224 6.02 -7.61 6.09
C GLU A 224 5.78 -7.02 4.70
N ALA A 225 4.64 -6.36 4.45
CA ALA A 225 4.36 -5.71 3.17
C ALA A 225 5.42 -4.63 2.86
N LEU A 226 5.76 -3.79 3.82
CA LEU A 226 6.82 -2.78 3.68
C LEU A 226 8.19 -3.42 3.41
N SER A 227 8.49 -4.55 4.06
CA SER A 227 9.73 -5.29 3.82
C SER A 227 9.82 -5.83 2.39
N GLN A 228 8.73 -6.34 1.83
CA GLN A 228 8.70 -6.80 0.43
C GLN A 228 8.74 -5.62 -0.55
N ALA A 229 8.01 -4.53 -0.27
CA ALA A 229 8.07 -3.32 -1.09
C ALA A 229 9.51 -2.74 -1.20
N GLN A 230 10.27 -2.76 -0.11
CA GLN A 230 11.68 -2.35 -0.12
C GLN A 230 12.54 -3.27 -1.01
N ARG A 231 12.29 -4.58 -1.01
CA ARG A 231 13.00 -5.52 -1.89
C ARG A 231 12.68 -5.27 -3.35
N VAL A 232 11.41 -5.07 -3.68
CA VAL A 232 10.99 -4.73 -5.04
C VAL A 232 11.64 -3.42 -5.48
N ALA A 233 11.58 -2.37 -4.68
CA ALA A 233 12.20 -1.08 -5.00
C ALA A 233 13.72 -1.18 -5.21
N ALA A 234 14.42 -2.03 -4.45
CA ALA A 234 15.86 -2.22 -4.57
C ALA A 234 16.29 -3.02 -5.80
N SER A 235 15.37 -3.74 -6.47
CA SER A 235 15.67 -4.60 -7.63
C SER A 235 14.98 -4.15 -8.93
N HIS A 236 14.14 -3.09 -8.88
CA HIS A 236 13.36 -2.61 -10.02
C HIS A 236 13.52 -1.09 -10.17
N ASP A 237 14.65 -0.68 -10.75
CA ASP A 237 15.00 0.74 -10.93
C ASP A 237 13.97 1.48 -11.79
N ALA A 238 13.42 0.83 -12.82
CA ALA A 238 12.42 1.42 -13.70
C ALA A 238 11.11 1.75 -12.95
N LEU A 239 10.64 0.86 -12.07
CA LEU A 239 9.48 1.13 -11.20
C LEU A 239 9.76 2.29 -10.25
N THR A 240 10.95 2.32 -9.65
CA THR A 240 11.35 3.39 -8.72
C THR A 240 11.46 4.74 -9.43
N ALA A 241 11.92 4.75 -10.70
CA ALA A 241 12.04 5.95 -11.51
C ALA A 241 10.68 6.58 -11.88
N LEU A 242 9.57 5.84 -11.80
CA LEU A 242 8.24 6.44 -11.94
C LEU A 242 7.91 7.39 -10.79
N LEU A 243 8.36 7.05 -9.59
CA LEU A 243 8.01 7.78 -8.36
C LEU A 243 8.94 8.96 -8.11
N VAL A 244 10.24 8.83 -8.38
CA VAL A 244 11.24 9.82 -8.00
C VAL A 244 11.48 10.82 -9.14
N ASP A 245 11.44 12.13 -8.82
CA ASP A 245 11.81 13.18 -9.76
C ASP A 245 13.32 13.15 -10.02
N ASP A 246 13.71 12.94 -11.27
CA ASP A 246 15.10 12.96 -11.75
C ASP A 246 15.59 14.39 -12.11
N GLY A 247 14.81 15.41 -11.77
CA GLY A 247 15.06 16.82 -12.14
C GLY A 247 14.30 17.26 -13.38
N SER A 248 13.48 16.42 -13.99
CA SER A 248 12.59 16.74 -15.09
C SER A 248 11.33 17.50 -14.65
N GLY A 249 11.06 17.55 -13.33
CA GLY A 249 9.84 18.10 -12.75
C GLY A 249 8.65 17.13 -12.79
N VAL A 250 8.91 15.85 -13.13
CA VAL A 250 7.91 14.78 -13.11
C VAL A 250 8.38 13.71 -12.13
N GLY A 251 7.63 13.53 -11.06
CA GLY A 251 7.95 12.63 -9.97
C GLY A 251 7.81 13.33 -8.61
N ALA A 252 8.06 12.58 -7.55
CA ALA A 252 8.02 13.08 -6.18
C ALA A 252 9.40 13.57 -5.74
N ASP A 253 9.47 14.79 -5.21
CA ASP A 253 10.62 15.23 -4.44
C ASP A 253 10.63 14.58 -3.04
N LEU A 254 11.70 14.80 -2.27
CA LEU A 254 11.83 14.22 -0.93
C LEU A 254 10.68 14.64 0.01
N ALA A 255 10.17 15.86 -0.13
CA ALA A 255 9.06 16.36 0.68
C ALA A 255 7.75 15.64 0.30
N GLU A 256 7.51 15.40 -1.00
CA GLU A 256 6.34 14.65 -1.46
C GLU A 256 6.43 13.18 -1.08
N LEU A 257 7.61 12.56 -1.14
CA LEU A 257 7.82 11.19 -0.63
C LEU A 257 7.48 11.11 0.86
N THR A 258 7.90 12.08 1.66
CA THR A 258 7.54 12.13 3.08
C THR A 258 6.03 12.21 3.27
N ARG A 259 5.36 13.12 2.56
CA ARG A 259 3.89 13.25 2.60
C ARG A 259 3.17 11.98 2.12
N MET A 260 3.72 11.28 1.14
CA MET A 260 3.19 9.99 0.69
C MET A 260 3.21 8.96 1.83
N PHE A 261 4.34 8.79 2.51
CA PHE A 261 4.41 7.85 3.64
C PHE A 261 3.50 8.25 4.80
N GLU A 262 3.31 9.54 5.05
CA GLU A 262 2.32 10.04 6.03
C GLU A 262 0.90 9.64 5.63
N ARG A 263 0.52 9.78 4.35
CA ARG A 263 -0.79 9.33 3.84
C ARG A 263 -0.98 7.82 3.99
N LEU A 264 0.00 7.01 3.60
CA LEU A 264 -0.06 5.55 3.75
C LEU A 264 -0.28 5.14 5.22
N THR A 265 0.45 5.79 6.14
CA THR A 265 0.32 5.53 7.58
C THR A 265 -1.05 5.97 8.12
N THR A 266 -1.53 7.12 7.67
CA THR A 266 -2.84 7.66 8.05
C THR A 266 -3.95 6.74 7.56
N ASN A 267 -3.95 6.36 6.28
CA ASN A 267 -4.95 5.45 5.71
C ASN A 267 -4.98 4.11 6.46
N HIS A 268 -3.81 3.55 6.77
CA HIS A 268 -3.75 2.32 7.56
C HIS A 268 -4.36 2.52 8.95
N SER A 269 -4.02 3.62 9.64
CA SER A 269 -4.55 3.93 10.97
C SER A 269 -6.07 4.10 10.94
N GLU A 270 -6.61 4.77 9.93
CA GLU A 270 -8.06 4.94 9.74
C GLU A 270 -8.76 3.61 9.50
N ARG A 271 -8.17 2.70 8.68
CA ARG A 271 -8.71 1.35 8.48
C ARG A 271 -8.76 0.57 9.80
N MET A 272 -7.70 0.62 10.60
CA MET A 272 -7.67 -0.05 11.90
C MET A 272 -8.71 0.55 12.86
N GLN A 273 -8.81 1.88 12.94
CA GLN A 273 -9.80 2.57 13.78
C GLN A 273 -11.24 2.25 13.35
N ALA A 274 -11.48 2.08 12.06
CA ALA A 274 -12.80 1.69 11.55
C ALA A 274 -13.26 0.29 12.03
N LEU A 275 -12.34 -0.54 12.52
CA LEU A 275 -12.59 -1.80 13.21
C LEU A 275 -12.54 -1.67 14.75
N GLY A 276 -12.33 -0.46 15.28
CA GLY A 276 -12.11 -0.25 16.73
C GLY A 276 -10.74 -0.75 17.22
N LEU A 277 -9.78 -0.90 16.32
CA LEU A 277 -8.42 -1.38 16.61
C LEU A 277 -7.40 -0.23 16.59
N THR A 278 -6.28 -0.41 17.29
CA THR A 278 -5.11 0.47 17.19
C THR A 278 -4.13 -0.09 16.17
N ALA A 279 -3.62 0.77 15.26
CA ALA A 279 -2.58 0.45 14.29
C ALA A 279 -1.23 0.14 14.94
#